data_c49ddeca4c62133ba4e5d93708b49485
#
_entry.id   c49ddeca4c62133ba4e5d93708b49485
#
_cell.length_a   1.000
_cell.length_b   1.000
_cell.length_c   1.000
_cell.angle_alpha   90.00
_cell.angle_beta   90.00
_cell.angle_gamma   90.00
#
_symmetry.space_group_name_H-M   'P 1'
#
loop_
_entity.id
_entity.type
_entity.pdbx_description
1 polymer ?
#
loop_
_entity_poly.entity_id
_entity_poly.type
_entity_poly.pdbx_seq_one_letter_code
_entity_poly.pdbx_strand_id
1 'polypeptide(L)'
;MIQSLFIAMPMMVCAIFAMELMLSWLRRHDSAQGWLALWALITTLLYSGHFIFFHHANDLLPLSDTVYVACNLAVYPLYLIYISELTDKRPISTRMPLMIGLLGVPLVAAVMVWATYASMTPVATDRFINTYLYEGSREGLAGAAEVQAWIHDVTHVLFGLQVLGVMVAGIRKIRRYNHHLKDIFADTEDKHLGGITIVLWLLVVISLFSVLVNAIGRQWFEGSLLLALPSLLFSVLLFCIGWIGLYTRSYVYEMEQAEPATSTKRSESSGPDYKALAEQFEQLMNVEQLYLLHDLRLDVAVQRLGTNRTYLLAALKQELGMSFNEYVNHKRVAYARKLMESNPDMLKSDVATRSGFNSQSAFYRNWKNLGG
;
A
#
# COMPACT_ATOMS: atom_id res chain seq x y z
N MET A 1 33.03 -10.98 10.09
CA MET A 1 31.84 -11.73 10.56
C MET A 1 30.68 -10.80 10.99
N ILE A 2 30.86 -9.89 11.95
CA ILE A 2 29.78 -8.97 12.43
C ILE A 2 29.30 -8.05 11.30
N GLN A 3 30.21 -7.47 10.51
CA GLN A 3 29.85 -6.60 9.39
C GLN A 3 29.04 -7.33 8.33
N SER A 4 29.42 -8.57 7.97
CA SER A 4 28.66 -9.39 7.01
C SER A 4 27.25 -9.69 7.50
N LEU A 5 27.03 -9.82 8.81
CA LEU A 5 25.71 -9.97 9.39
C LEU A 5 24.85 -8.73 9.14
N PHE A 6 25.38 -7.53 9.41
CA PHE A 6 24.64 -6.29 9.13
C PHE A 6 24.31 -6.11 7.65
N ILE A 7 25.25 -6.42 6.74
CA ILE A 7 24.98 -6.36 5.29
C ILE A 7 23.85 -7.32 4.89
N ALA A 8 23.78 -8.52 5.50
CA ALA A 8 22.78 -9.52 5.19
C ALA A 8 21.41 -9.25 5.83
N MET A 9 21.31 -8.46 6.92
CA MET A 9 20.07 -8.27 7.68
C MET A 9 18.87 -7.83 6.84
N PRO A 10 18.94 -6.77 6.00
CA PRO A 10 17.80 -6.36 5.18
C PRO A 10 17.33 -7.46 4.22
N MET A 11 18.28 -8.20 3.62
CA MET A 11 18.00 -9.34 2.76
C MET A 11 17.26 -10.45 3.53
N MET A 12 17.74 -10.81 4.73
CA MET A 12 17.14 -11.86 5.55
C MET A 12 15.71 -11.49 5.97
N VAL A 13 15.48 -10.24 6.38
CA VAL A 13 14.14 -9.76 6.73
C VAL A 13 13.19 -9.90 5.54
N CYS A 14 13.59 -9.45 4.36
CA CYS A 14 12.78 -9.58 3.15
C CYS A 14 12.52 -11.03 2.76
N ALA A 15 13.52 -11.92 2.89
CA ALA A 15 13.39 -13.34 2.57
C ALA A 15 12.38 -14.04 3.50
N ILE A 16 12.40 -13.72 4.80
CA ILE A 16 11.43 -14.25 5.78
C ILE A 16 10.03 -13.82 5.39
N PHE A 17 9.80 -12.52 5.12
CA PHE A 17 8.48 -12.07 4.72
C PHE A 17 8.05 -12.58 3.34
N ALA A 18 8.98 -12.75 2.39
CA ALA A 18 8.67 -13.38 1.10
C ALA A 18 8.13 -14.80 1.29
N MET A 19 8.74 -15.60 2.18
CA MET A 19 8.29 -16.94 2.52
C MET A 19 6.93 -16.93 3.23
N GLU A 20 6.75 -16.10 4.26
CA GLU A 20 5.50 -16.00 5.01
C GLU A 20 4.32 -15.55 4.13
N LEU A 21 4.52 -14.53 3.30
CA LEU A 21 3.51 -14.04 2.38
C LEU A 21 3.19 -15.06 1.27
N MET A 22 4.20 -15.79 0.77
CA MET A 22 4.01 -16.87 -0.20
C MET A 22 3.18 -17.99 0.40
N LEU A 23 3.47 -18.42 1.62
CA LEU A 23 2.70 -19.44 2.33
C LEU A 23 1.26 -18.96 2.60
N SER A 24 1.10 -17.71 2.97
CA SER A 24 -0.22 -17.10 3.17
C SER A 24 -1.02 -17.05 1.89
N TRP A 25 -0.40 -16.65 0.77
CA TRP A 25 -1.01 -16.65 -0.56
C TRP A 25 -1.44 -18.06 -1.00
N LEU A 26 -0.58 -19.06 -0.84
CA LEU A 26 -0.89 -20.45 -1.19
C LEU A 26 -2.06 -21.01 -0.38
N ARG A 27 -2.23 -20.57 0.88
CA ARG A 27 -3.33 -21.04 1.75
C ARG A 27 -4.65 -20.31 1.49
N ARG A 28 -4.61 -19.02 1.21
CA ARG A 28 -5.80 -18.14 1.15
C ARG A 28 -6.20 -17.75 -0.27
N HIS A 29 -5.30 -17.94 -1.25
CA HIS A 29 -5.45 -17.50 -2.64
C HIS A 29 -5.74 -15.99 -2.77
N ASP A 30 -5.27 -15.19 -1.80
CA ASP A 30 -5.41 -13.73 -1.84
C ASP A 30 -4.38 -13.13 -2.81
N SER A 31 -4.86 -12.59 -3.93
CA SER A 31 -4.00 -12.01 -4.97
C SER A 31 -3.14 -10.85 -4.47
N ALA A 32 -3.65 -10.04 -3.52
CA ALA A 32 -2.88 -8.95 -2.93
C ALA A 32 -1.67 -9.47 -2.17
N GLN A 33 -1.84 -10.55 -1.39
CA GLN A 33 -0.71 -11.19 -0.70
C GLN A 33 0.30 -11.81 -1.68
N GLY A 34 -0.16 -12.34 -2.81
CA GLY A 34 0.71 -12.84 -3.88
C GLY A 34 1.60 -11.74 -4.48
N TRP A 35 1.04 -10.57 -4.75
CA TRP A 35 1.81 -9.42 -5.25
C TRP A 35 2.79 -8.88 -4.21
N LEU A 36 2.41 -8.86 -2.94
CA LEU A 36 3.31 -8.45 -1.86
C LEU A 36 4.44 -9.48 -1.62
N ALA A 37 4.15 -10.78 -1.77
CA ALA A 37 5.17 -11.83 -1.73
C ALA A 37 6.20 -11.66 -2.86
N LEU A 38 5.74 -11.37 -4.08
CA LEU A 38 6.61 -11.06 -5.21
C LEU A 38 7.45 -9.81 -4.95
N TRP A 39 6.85 -8.76 -4.39
CA TRP A 39 7.57 -7.55 -3.97
C TRP A 39 8.69 -7.88 -2.97
N ALA A 40 8.41 -8.69 -1.94
CA ALA A 40 9.39 -9.08 -0.93
C ALA A 40 10.51 -9.96 -1.53
N LEU A 41 10.19 -10.85 -2.47
CA LEU A 41 11.18 -11.64 -3.21
C LEU A 41 12.11 -10.76 -4.06
N ILE A 42 11.56 -9.82 -4.82
CA ILE A 42 12.34 -8.87 -5.63
C ILE A 42 13.21 -7.99 -4.74
N THR A 43 12.70 -7.57 -3.58
CA THR A 43 13.49 -6.81 -2.59
C THR A 43 14.59 -7.67 -1.96
N THR A 44 14.37 -8.95 -1.76
CA THR A 44 15.42 -9.90 -1.35
C THR A 44 16.55 -9.97 -2.38
N LEU A 45 16.21 -10.09 -3.66
CA LEU A 45 17.19 -10.08 -4.75
C LEU A 45 17.94 -8.74 -4.84
N LEU A 46 17.24 -7.61 -4.61
CA LEU A 46 17.86 -6.29 -4.53
C LEU A 46 18.97 -6.25 -3.46
N TYR A 47 18.65 -6.70 -2.24
CA TYR A 47 19.62 -6.71 -1.14
C TYR A 47 20.68 -7.81 -1.26
N SER A 48 20.46 -8.87 -2.03
CA SER A 48 21.52 -9.82 -2.39
C SER A 48 22.59 -9.15 -3.26
N GLY A 49 22.19 -8.21 -4.14
CA GLY A 49 23.12 -7.39 -4.90
C GLY A 49 24.01 -6.52 -4.00
N HIS A 50 23.43 -5.91 -2.94
CA HIS A 50 24.23 -5.19 -1.95
C HIS A 50 25.22 -6.12 -1.23
N PHE A 51 24.80 -7.34 -0.88
CA PHE A 51 25.67 -8.30 -0.23
C PHE A 51 26.89 -8.65 -1.12
N ILE A 52 26.68 -8.90 -2.41
CA ILE A 52 27.74 -9.18 -3.38
C ILE A 52 28.68 -7.97 -3.51
N PHE A 53 28.12 -6.77 -3.62
CA PHE A 53 28.87 -5.51 -3.74
C PHE A 53 29.80 -5.28 -2.55
N PHE A 54 29.32 -5.34 -1.33
CA PHE A 54 30.10 -5.07 -0.10
C PHE A 54 31.09 -6.20 0.26
N HIS A 55 30.98 -7.36 -0.38
CA HIS A 55 31.95 -8.47 -0.24
C HIS A 55 33.00 -8.48 -1.37
N HIS A 56 32.98 -7.46 -2.26
CA HIS A 56 33.92 -7.36 -3.40
C HIS A 56 33.99 -8.61 -4.27
N ALA A 57 32.84 -9.29 -4.46
CA ALA A 57 32.77 -10.47 -5.31
C ALA A 57 32.68 -10.06 -6.81
N ASN A 58 33.77 -9.47 -7.32
CA ASN A 58 33.82 -8.79 -8.62
C ASN A 58 33.41 -9.69 -9.79
N ASP A 59 33.68 -10.98 -9.72
CA ASP A 59 33.30 -11.97 -10.77
C ASP A 59 31.77 -12.08 -10.93
N LEU A 60 31.00 -11.83 -9.83
CA LEU A 60 29.55 -11.88 -9.80
C LEU A 60 28.90 -10.51 -10.05
N LEU A 61 29.68 -9.43 -9.99
CA LEU A 61 29.13 -8.08 -10.08
C LEU A 61 28.41 -7.78 -11.40
N PRO A 62 28.86 -8.16 -12.59
CA PRO A 62 28.13 -7.89 -13.83
C PRO A 62 26.71 -8.49 -13.84
N LEU A 63 26.56 -9.72 -13.36
CA LEU A 63 25.24 -10.36 -13.22
C LEU A 63 24.44 -9.70 -12.10
N SER A 64 25.08 -9.50 -10.95
CA SER A 64 24.44 -8.92 -9.76
C SER A 64 23.95 -7.49 -10.01
N ASP A 65 24.75 -6.66 -10.69
CA ASP A 65 24.38 -5.29 -11.04
C ASP A 65 23.22 -5.24 -12.03
N THR A 66 23.21 -6.13 -13.03
CA THR A 66 22.07 -6.29 -13.95
C THR A 66 20.78 -6.60 -13.20
N VAL A 67 20.82 -7.57 -12.28
CA VAL A 67 19.67 -7.94 -11.44
C VAL A 67 19.30 -6.81 -10.49
N TYR A 68 20.28 -6.15 -9.90
CA TYR A 68 20.08 -5.03 -8.99
C TYR A 68 19.33 -3.88 -9.66
N VAL A 69 19.73 -3.45 -10.86
CA VAL A 69 19.05 -2.37 -11.60
C VAL A 69 17.61 -2.76 -11.91
N ALA A 70 17.37 -4.00 -12.36
CA ALA A 70 16.02 -4.50 -12.61
C ALA A 70 15.18 -4.48 -11.34
N CYS A 71 15.68 -5.03 -10.24
CA CYS A 71 14.96 -5.10 -8.97
C CYS A 71 14.70 -3.71 -8.39
N ASN A 72 15.68 -2.81 -8.45
CA ASN A 72 15.56 -1.44 -7.95
C ASN A 72 14.42 -0.68 -8.65
N LEU A 73 14.31 -0.80 -9.97
CA LEU A 73 13.23 -0.21 -10.75
C LEU A 73 11.89 -0.95 -10.63
N ALA A 74 11.87 -2.21 -10.16
CA ALA A 74 10.65 -3.01 -10.02
C ALA A 74 9.94 -2.82 -8.67
N VAL A 75 10.68 -2.50 -7.59
CA VAL A 75 10.15 -2.45 -6.21
C VAL A 75 8.96 -1.51 -6.08
N TYR A 76 9.04 -0.28 -6.58
CA TYR A 76 7.95 0.71 -6.46
C TYR A 76 6.75 0.38 -7.33
N PRO A 77 6.91 0.02 -8.63
CA PRO A 77 5.81 -0.47 -9.44
C PRO A 77 5.08 -1.68 -8.85
N LEU A 78 5.79 -2.66 -8.33
CA LEU A 78 5.17 -3.84 -7.70
C LEU A 78 4.35 -3.45 -6.47
N TYR A 79 4.85 -2.51 -5.67
CA TYR A 79 4.09 -2.01 -4.52
C TYR A 79 2.83 -1.24 -4.94
N LEU A 80 2.88 -0.48 -6.05
CA LEU A 80 1.68 0.16 -6.60
C LEU A 80 0.67 -0.86 -7.14
N ILE A 81 1.14 -1.97 -7.73
CA ILE A 81 0.28 -3.07 -8.16
C ILE A 81 -0.42 -3.70 -6.94
N TYR A 82 0.32 -3.95 -5.86
CA TYR A 82 -0.23 -4.42 -4.59
C TYR A 82 -1.32 -3.47 -4.05
N ILE A 83 -1.06 -2.16 -3.98
CA ILE A 83 -2.07 -1.17 -3.56
C ILE A 83 -3.29 -1.22 -4.51
N SER A 84 -3.05 -1.36 -5.81
CA SER A 84 -4.13 -1.43 -6.79
C SER A 84 -5.00 -2.67 -6.59
N GLU A 85 -4.42 -3.79 -6.18
CA GLU A 85 -5.14 -5.00 -5.86
C GLU A 85 -6.01 -4.84 -4.60
N LEU A 86 -5.50 -4.14 -3.60
CA LEU A 86 -6.24 -3.82 -2.38
C LEU A 86 -7.41 -2.85 -2.58
N THR A 87 -7.34 -1.98 -3.59
CA THR A 87 -8.23 -0.81 -3.70
C THR A 87 -9.12 -0.79 -4.95
N ASP A 88 -8.83 -1.63 -5.94
CA ASP A 88 -9.46 -1.56 -7.27
C ASP A 88 -10.22 -2.86 -7.59
N LYS A 89 -11.50 -2.72 -7.90
CA LYS A 89 -12.41 -3.84 -8.26
C LYS A 89 -12.29 -4.29 -9.71
N ARG A 90 -11.64 -3.50 -10.57
CA ARG A 90 -11.55 -3.80 -11.99
C ARG A 90 -10.78 -5.10 -12.22
N PRO A 91 -11.22 -5.95 -13.17
CA PRO A 91 -10.52 -7.19 -13.47
C PRO A 91 -9.08 -6.93 -13.91
N ILE A 92 -8.19 -7.87 -13.64
CA ILE A 92 -6.75 -7.78 -13.97
C ILE A 92 -6.54 -7.44 -15.45
N SER A 93 -7.38 -7.97 -16.35
CA SER A 93 -7.30 -7.71 -17.79
C SER A 93 -7.35 -6.22 -18.17
N THR A 94 -8.12 -5.41 -17.45
CA THR A 94 -8.20 -3.95 -17.68
C THR A 94 -7.01 -3.19 -17.11
N ARG A 95 -6.29 -3.79 -16.15
CA ARG A 95 -5.09 -3.23 -15.49
C ARG A 95 -3.79 -3.71 -16.15
N MET A 96 -3.88 -4.79 -16.93
CA MET A 96 -2.71 -5.44 -17.56
C MET A 96 -1.85 -4.49 -18.41
N PRO A 97 -2.37 -3.58 -19.25
CA PRO A 97 -1.54 -2.65 -20.02
C PRO A 97 -0.68 -1.74 -19.13
N LEU A 98 -1.26 -1.25 -18.01
CA LEU A 98 -0.52 -0.45 -17.04
C LEU A 98 0.56 -1.29 -16.35
N MET A 99 0.25 -2.53 -15.96
CA MET A 99 1.21 -3.42 -15.31
C MET A 99 2.37 -3.77 -16.25
N ILE A 100 2.09 -4.05 -17.53
CA ILE A 100 3.12 -4.30 -18.55
C ILE A 100 4.00 -3.05 -18.73
N GLY A 101 3.42 -1.85 -18.81
CA GLY A 101 4.18 -0.61 -18.90
C GLY A 101 5.08 -0.37 -17.69
N LEU A 102 4.56 -0.60 -16.48
CA LEU A 102 5.30 -0.41 -15.23
C LEU A 102 6.43 -1.42 -15.05
N LEU A 103 6.22 -2.70 -15.40
CA LEU A 103 7.21 -3.77 -15.26
C LEU A 103 8.11 -3.91 -16.49
N GLY A 104 7.73 -3.35 -17.62
CA GLY A 104 8.54 -3.32 -18.83
C GLY A 104 9.81 -2.48 -18.68
N VAL A 105 9.71 -1.34 -17.95
CA VAL A 105 10.88 -0.46 -17.72
C VAL A 105 12.02 -1.17 -17.00
N PRO A 106 11.83 -1.87 -15.89
CA PRO A 106 12.85 -2.69 -15.25
C PRO A 106 13.50 -3.72 -16.16
N LEU A 107 12.69 -4.41 -16.99
CA LEU A 107 13.18 -5.43 -17.90
C LEU A 107 14.04 -4.83 -19.02
N VAL A 108 13.61 -3.72 -19.60
CA VAL A 108 14.39 -3.01 -20.63
C VAL A 108 15.71 -2.52 -20.04
N ALA A 109 15.69 -1.93 -18.84
CA ALA A 109 16.91 -1.49 -18.17
C ALA A 109 17.88 -2.66 -17.93
N ALA A 110 17.38 -3.80 -17.45
CA ALA A 110 18.19 -5.01 -17.25
C ALA A 110 18.83 -5.50 -18.55
N VAL A 111 18.05 -5.53 -19.65
CA VAL A 111 18.58 -5.93 -20.96
C VAL A 111 19.67 -4.96 -21.42
N MET A 112 19.49 -3.66 -21.25
CA MET A 112 20.50 -2.65 -21.61
C MET A 112 21.79 -2.82 -20.79
N VAL A 113 21.69 -2.97 -19.47
CA VAL A 113 22.82 -3.21 -18.56
C VAL A 113 23.55 -4.50 -18.92
N TRP A 114 22.80 -5.59 -19.13
CA TRP A 114 23.40 -6.87 -19.54
C TRP A 114 24.09 -6.79 -20.90
N ALA A 115 23.47 -6.16 -21.89
CA ALA A 115 24.04 -6.02 -23.23
C ALA A 115 25.32 -5.19 -23.24
N THR A 116 25.42 -4.14 -22.45
CA THR A 116 26.63 -3.34 -22.32
C THR A 116 27.76 -4.14 -21.65
N TYR A 117 27.48 -4.88 -20.56
CA TYR A 117 28.47 -5.78 -19.96
C TYR A 117 28.95 -6.85 -20.96
N ALA A 118 28.04 -7.46 -21.73
CA ALA A 118 28.41 -8.46 -22.76
C ALA A 118 29.29 -7.89 -23.90
N SER A 119 29.23 -6.57 -24.11
CA SER A 119 30.06 -5.89 -25.13
C SER A 119 31.40 -5.37 -24.60
N MET A 120 31.61 -5.37 -23.27
CA MET A 120 32.85 -4.93 -22.66
C MET A 120 33.93 -6.00 -22.71
N THR A 121 35.19 -5.58 -22.84
CA THR A 121 36.34 -6.45 -22.55
C THR A 121 36.49 -6.62 -21.01
N PRO A 122 37.13 -7.69 -20.55
CA PRO A 122 37.36 -7.88 -19.10
C PRO A 122 38.01 -6.66 -18.42
N VAL A 123 39.00 -6.04 -19.13
CA VAL A 123 39.68 -4.83 -18.63
C VAL A 123 38.73 -3.64 -18.51
N ALA A 124 37.83 -3.47 -19.47
CA ALA A 124 36.80 -2.38 -19.41
C ALA A 124 35.78 -2.64 -18.29
N THR A 125 35.39 -3.90 -18.08
CA THR A 125 34.49 -4.30 -16.99
C THR A 125 35.13 -4.03 -15.62
N ASP A 126 36.37 -4.45 -15.40
CA ASP A 126 37.10 -4.18 -14.14
C ASP A 126 37.24 -2.67 -13.89
N ARG A 127 37.55 -1.91 -14.95
CA ARG A 127 37.65 -0.45 -14.84
C ARG A 127 36.30 0.16 -14.46
N PHE A 128 35.22 -0.24 -15.12
CA PHE A 128 33.86 0.24 -14.79
C PHE A 128 33.50 -0.09 -13.33
N ILE A 129 33.74 -1.32 -12.87
CA ILE A 129 33.46 -1.75 -11.51
C ILE A 129 34.24 -0.88 -10.49
N ASN A 130 35.55 -0.75 -10.68
CA ASN A 130 36.39 -0.05 -9.72
C ASN A 130 36.13 1.47 -9.73
N THR A 131 36.09 2.07 -10.94
CA THR A 131 36.01 3.53 -11.04
C THR A 131 34.57 4.04 -10.84
N TYR A 132 33.56 3.40 -11.46
CA TYR A 132 32.19 3.87 -11.38
C TYR A 132 31.42 3.29 -10.19
N LEU A 133 31.40 1.96 -10.04
CA LEU A 133 30.57 1.35 -9.01
C LEU A 133 31.12 1.59 -7.59
N TYR A 134 32.45 1.49 -7.41
CA TYR A 134 33.07 1.68 -6.08
C TYR A 134 33.41 3.14 -5.80
N GLU A 135 34.06 3.84 -6.72
CA GLU A 135 34.57 5.20 -6.48
C GLU A 135 33.55 6.30 -6.88
N GLY A 136 32.52 5.97 -7.66
CA GLY A 136 31.55 6.95 -8.16
C GLY A 136 32.13 7.94 -9.18
N SER A 137 33.31 7.63 -9.74
CA SER A 137 34.01 8.46 -10.74
C SER A 137 33.75 7.96 -12.16
N ARG A 138 33.92 8.85 -13.13
CA ARG A 138 33.86 8.52 -14.57
C ARG A 138 35.24 8.62 -15.24
N GLU A 139 36.29 8.86 -14.47
CA GLU A 139 37.62 9.11 -15.01
C GLU A 139 38.15 7.86 -15.75
N GLY A 140 38.57 8.07 -17.00
CA GLY A 140 39.10 7.02 -17.84
C GLY A 140 38.11 5.99 -18.36
N LEU A 141 36.80 6.18 -18.17
CA LEU A 141 35.78 5.35 -18.83
C LEU A 141 35.68 5.72 -20.30
N ALA A 142 35.50 4.73 -21.15
CA ALA A 142 35.34 4.89 -22.60
C ALA A 142 34.46 3.80 -23.21
N GLY A 143 33.83 4.08 -24.36
CA GLY A 143 33.05 3.11 -25.10
C GLY A 143 31.87 2.53 -24.30
N ALA A 144 31.74 1.21 -24.21
CA ALA A 144 30.63 0.55 -23.54
C ALA A 144 30.60 0.81 -22.04
N ALA A 145 31.74 1.03 -21.37
CA ALA A 145 31.82 1.37 -19.96
C ALA A 145 31.24 2.77 -19.66
N GLU A 146 31.48 3.74 -20.55
CA GLU A 146 30.88 5.07 -20.46
C GLU A 146 29.36 5.02 -20.71
N VAL A 147 28.90 4.25 -21.70
CA VAL A 147 27.49 4.01 -21.95
C VAL A 147 26.81 3.38 -20.73
N GLN A 148 27.46 2.41 -20.10
CA GLN A 148 26.95 1.77 -18.87
C GLN A 148 26.75 2.78 -17.75
N ALA A 149 27.71 3.70 -17.54
CA ALA A 149 27.60 4.76 -16.53
C ALA A 149 26.40 5.68 -16.81
N TRP A 150 26.15 6.03 -18.09
CA TRP A 150 24.96 6.80 -18.47
C TRP A 150 23.65 6.05 -18.22
N ILE A 151 23.62 4.73 -18.51
CA ILE A 151 22.43 3.91 -18.21
C ILE A 151 22.13 3.95 -16.72
N HIS A 152 23.12 3.81 -15.85
CA HIS A 152 22.95 3.88 -14.40
C HIS A 152 22.39 5.23 -13.95
N ASP A 153 22.94 6.35 -14.46
CA ASP A 153 22.42 7.68 -14.10
C ASP A 153 20.98 7.88 -14.55
N VAL A 154 20.64 7.44 -15.76
CA VAL A 154 19.24 7.50 -16.24
C VAL A 154 18.34 6.64 -15.36
N THR A 155 18.79 5.43 -14.96
CA THR A 155 17.99 4.57 -14.07
C THR A 155 17.82 5.16 -12.67
N HIS A 156 18.81 5.90 -12.14
CA HIS A 156 18.66 6.64 -10.87
C HIS A 156 17.61 7.75 -10.96
N VAL A 157 17.59 8.51 -12.08
CA VAL A 157 16.55 9.53 -12.32
C VAL A 157 15.18 8.89 -12.45
N LEU A 158 15.05 7.82 -13.24
CA LEU A 158 13.81 7.06 -13.39
C LEU A 158 13.30 6.51 -12.05
N PHE A 159 14.18 5.98 -11.22
CA PHE A 159 13.86 5.56 -9.87
C PHE A 159 13.24 6.69 -9.04
N GLY A 160 13.87 7.86 -9.02
CA GLY A 160 13.32 9.02 -8.31
C GLY A 160 11.92 9.43 -8.79
N LEU A 161 11.70 9.44 -10.12
CA LEU A 161 10.40 9.71 -10.72
C LEU A 161 9.35 8.65 -10.35
N GLN A 162 9.75 7.37 -10.33
CA GLN A 162 8.87 6.27 -9.91
C GLN A 162 8.46 6.40 -8.44
N VAL A 163 9.38 6.75 -7.53
CA VAL A 163 9.07 6.98 -6.11
C VAL A 163 7.98 8.03 -5.97
N LEU A 164 8.14 9.18 -6.62
CA LEU A 164 7.15 10.27 -6.59
C LEU A 164 5.81 9.83 -7.22
N GLY A 165 5.86 9.19 -8.38
CA GLY A 165 4.66 8.70 -9.07
C GLY A 165 3.86 7.70 -8.26
N VAL A 166 4.53 6.72 -7.65
CA VAL A 166 3.90 5.69 -6.80
C VAL A 166 3.33 6.30 -5.53
N MET A 167 4.05 7.25 -4.91
CA MET A 167 3.56 7.98 -3.74
C MET A 167 2.23 8.69 -4.03
N VAL A 168 2.20 9.49 -5.10
CA VAL A 168 1.01 10.26 -5.49
C VAL A 168 -0.14 9.32 -5.88
N ALA A 169 0.13 8.32 -6.73
CA ALA A 169 -0.89 7.37 -7.20
C ALA A 169 -1.42 6.50 -6.04
N GLY A 170 -0.54 5.99 -5.18
CA GLY A 170 -0.88 5.17 -4.02
C GLY A 170 -1.76 5.92 -3.03
N ILE A 171 -1.35 7.13 -2.62
CA ILE A 171 -2.15 7.95 -1.69
C ILE A 171 -3.54 8.26 -2.29
N ARG A 172 -3.63 8.62 -3.58
CA ARG A 172 -4.92 8.89 -4.25
C ARG A 172 -5.83 7.65 -4.23
N LYS A 173 -5.28 6.46 -4.53
CA LYS A 173 -6.02 5.21 -4.51
C LYS A 173 -6.53 4.87 -3.10
N ILE A 174 -5.67 4.95 -2.10
CA ILE A 174 -6.02 4.66 -0.70
C ILE A 174 -7.08 5.65 -0.19
N ARG A 175 -6.93 6.95 -0.46
CA ARG A 175 -7.93 7.96 -0.06
C ARG A 175 -9.29 7.70 -0.70
N ARG A 176 -9.32 7.36 -2.00
CA ARG A 176 -10.57 7.00 -2.70
C ARG A 176 -11.22 5.77 -2.08
N TYR A 177 -10.43 4.72 -1.82
CA TYR A 177 -10.89 3.52 -1.16
C TYR A 177 -11.46 3.80 0.23
N ASN A 178 -10.73 4.52 1.08
CA ASN A 178 -11.18 4.87 2.43
C ASN A 178 -12.44 5.76 2.44
N HIS A 179 -12.59 6.63 1.42
CA HIS A 179 -13.82 7.41 1.27
C HIS A 179 -15.01 6.51 0.92
N HIS A 180 -14.82 5.58 -0.01
CA HIS A 180 -15.85 4.65 -0.43
C HIS A 180 -16.28 3.68 0.68
N LEU A 181 -15.37 3.31 1.60
CA LEU A 181 -15.72 2.54 2.79
C LEU A 181 -16.77 3.24 3.65
N LYS A 182 -16.70 4.56 3.80
CA LYS A 182 -17.65 5.35 4.59
C LYS A 182 -19.07 5.38 4.00
N ASP A 183 -19.18 5.13 2.69
CA ASP A 183 -20.48 5.04 2.03
C ASP A 183 -21.16 3.70 2.28
N ILE A 184 -20.41 2.68 2.72
CA ILE A 184 -20.87 1.28 2.78
C ILE A 184 -21.01 0.77 4.20
N PHE A 185 -20.04 1.07 5.04
CA PHE A 185 -19.94 0.54 6.38
C PHE A 185 -20.17 1.62 7.44
N ALA A 186 -21.01 1.30 8.42
CA ALA A 186 -21.20 2.15 9.59
C ALA A 186 -19.94 2.24 10.46
N ASP A 187 -19.13 1.16 10.48
CA ASP A 187 -17.82 1.13 11.14
C ASP A 187 -16.72 0.82 10.12
N THR A 188 -15.73 1.70 10.06
CA THR A 188 -14.61 1.60 9.11
C THR A 188 -13.25 1.44 9.79
N GLU A 189 -13.22 1.35 11.15
CA GLU A 189 -11.95 1.41 11.90
C GLU A 189 -10.98 0.30 11.49
N ASP A 190 -11.48 -0.94 11.42
CA ASP A 190 -10.66 -2.11 11.06
C ASP A 190 -10.50 -2.32 9.55
N LYS A 191 -11.21 -1.54 8.75
CA LYS A 191 -11.34 -1.74 7.29
C LYS A 191 -10.53 -0.75 6.47
N HIS A 192 -10.11 0.39 7.04
CA HIS A 192 -9.38 1.40 6.30
C HIS A 192 -7.90 1.04 6.12
N LEU A 193 -7.32 1.43 4.98
CA LEU A 193 -5.92 1.15 4.63
C LEU A 193 -4.96 2.21 5.21
N GLY A 194 -5.15 2.59 6.49
CA GLY A 194 -4.25 3.55 7.16
C GLY A 194 -2.82 3.05 7.28
N GLY A 195 -2.64 1.76 7.60
CA GLY A 195 -1.33 1.12 7.67
C GLY A 195 -0.55 1.18 6.36
N ILE A 196 -1.22 1.00 5.22
CA ILE A 196 -0.58 1.10 3.90
C ILE A 196 -0.11 2.53 3.59
N THR A 197 -0.81 3.54 4.07
CA THR A 197 -0.34 4.94 3.97
C THR A 197 0.96 5.14 4.75
N ILE A 198 1.08 4.55 5.94
CA ILE A 198 2.32 4.56 6.73
C ILE A 198 3.44 3.89 5.93
N VAL A 199 3.18 2.73 5.33
CA VAL A 199 4.18 2.01 4.52
C VAL A 199 4.66 2.86 3.34
N LEU A 200 3.78 3.58 2.64
CA LEU A 200 4.20 4.50 1.57
C LEU A 200 5.19 5.56 2.08
N TRP A 201 4.94 6.14 3.26
CA TRP A 201 5.86 7.08 3.87
C TRP A 201 7.18 6.42 4.27
N LEU A 202 7.15 5.20 4.81
CA LEU A 202 8.36 4.43 5.13
C LEU A 202 9.21 4.17 3.87
N LEU A 203 8.58 3.83 2.75
CA LEU A 203 9.28 3.65 1.47
C LEU A 203 9.96 4.95 1.00
N VAL A 204 9.31 6.11 1.17
CA VAL A 204 9.95 7.41 0.86
C VAL A 204 11.13 7.68 1.79
N VAL A 205 10.99 7.42 3.09
CA VAL A 205 12.10 7.57 4.06
C VAL A 205 13.27 6.68 3.68
N ILE A 206 13.02 5.41 3.32
CA ILE A 206 14.04 4.47 2.83
C ILE A 206 14.77 5.05 1.61
N SER A 207 14.01 5.58 0.63
CA SER A 207 14.59 6.14 -0.60
C SER A 207 15.45 7.38 -0.33
N LEU A 208 14.95 8.32 0.48
CA LEU A 208 15.70 9.52 0.85
C LEU A 208 16.97 9.16 1.61
N PHE A 209 16.88 8.21 2.54
CA PHE A 209 18.03 7.75 3.29
C PHE A 209 19.06 7.03 2.40
N SER A 210 18.59 6.23 1.42
CA SER A 210 19.46 5.61 0.43
C SER A 210 20.22 6.64 -0.41
N VAL A 211 19.50 7.70 -0.86
CA VAL A 211 20.13 8.81 -1.60
C VAL A 211 21.18 9.51 -0.73
N LEU A 212 20.88 9.77 0.55
CA LEU A 212 21.81 10.40 1.48
C LEU A 212 23.08 9.55 1.68
N VAL A 213 22.93 8.23 1.90
CA VAL A 213 24.07 7.30 2.04
C VAL A 213 24.94 7.30 0.78
N ASN A 214 24.32 7.31 -0.40
CA ASN A 214 25.05 7.40 -1.67
C ASN A 214 25.77 8.75 -1.84
N ALA A 215 25.15 9.87 -1.43
CA ALA A 215 25.75 11.20 -1.52
C ALA A 215 26.95 11.41 -0.56
N ILE A 216 26.90 10.80 0.63
CA ILE A 216 28.04 10.81 1.58
C ILE A 216 29.20 9.99 1.02
N GLY A 217 28.92 9.00 0.19
CA GLY A 217 29.90 8.08 -0.36
C GLY A 217 29.94 6.77 0.44
N ARG A 218 29.76 5.66 -0.27
CA ARG A 218 29.71 4.31 0.31
C ARG A 218 31.01 3.93 1.04
N GLN A 219 32.15 4.45 0.58
CA GLN A 219 33.47 4.25 1.16
C GLN A 219 33.59 4.65 2.65
N TRP A 220 32.78 5.63 3.12
CA TRP A 220 32.74 6.02 4.53
C TRP A 220 32.14 4.96 5.44
N PHE A 221 31.30 4.11 4.88
CA PHE A 221 30.64 3.01 5.60
C PHE A 221 31.40 1.70 5.49
N GLU A 222 32.30 1.59 4.50
CA GLU A 222 33.07 0.41 4.22
C GLU A 222 34.11 0.16 5.31
N GLY A 223 34.23 -1.09 5.77
CA GLY A 223 35.16 -1.46 6.83
C GLY A 223 34.85 -0.94 8.24
N SER A 224 33.80 -0.15 8.43
CA SER A 224 33.45 0.46 9.72
C SER A 224 32.13 -0.09 10.28
N LEU A 225 31.97 0.00 11.62
CA LEU A 225 30.69 -0.30 12.28
C LEU A 225 29.58 0.72 11.92
N LEU A 226 29.93 1.84 11.25
CA LEU A 226 28.95 2.83 10.78
C LEU A 226 27.96 2.21 9.77
N LEU A 227 28.36 1.15 9.05
CA LEU A 227 27.47 0.39 8.17
C LEU A 227 26.30 -0.26 8.93
N ALA A 228 26.47 -0.55 10.23
CA ALA A 228 25.40 -1.14 11.05
C ALA A 228 24.18 -0.22 11.15
N LEU A 229 24.38 1.11 11.20
CA LEU A 229 23.28 2.06 11.37
C LEU A 229 22.30 2.07 10.20
N PRO A 230 22.73 2.27 8.93
CA PRO A 230 21.80 2.17 7.78
C PRO A 230 21.18 0.78 7.64
N SER A 231 21.95 -0.27 7.88
CA SER A 231 21.46 -1.65 7.77
C SER A 231 20.36 -1.96 8.78
N LEU A 232 20.53 -1.57 10.05
CA LEU A 232 19.50 -1.72 11.08
C LEU A 232 18.26 -0.90 10.73
N LEU A 233 18.43 0.35 10.29
CA LEU A 233 17.30 1.20 9.91
C LEU A 233 16.50 0.57 8.76
N PHE A 234 17.16 0.15 7.68
CA PHE A 234 16.50 -0.53 6.57
C PHE A 234 15.81 -1.82 7.02
N SER A 235 16.45 -2.63 7.85
CA SER A 235 15.87 -3.88 8.35
C SER A 235 14.59 -3.62 9.15
N VAL A 236 14.58 -2.63 10.05
CA VAL A 236 13.39 -2.26 10.83
C VAL A 236 12.27 -1.74 9.93
N LEU A 237 12.60 -0.86 8.98
CA LEU A 237 11.60 -0.31 8.05
C LEU A 237 11.00 -1.41 7.16
N LEU A 238 11.82 -2.32 6.64
CA LEU A 238 11.37 -3.46 5.83
C LEU A 238 10.55 -4.45 6.67
N PHE A 239 10.92 -4.66 7.92
CA PHE A 239 10.12 -5.44 8.87
C PHE A 239 8.72 -4.83 9.06
N CYS A 240 8.63 -3.53 9.31
CA CYS A 240 7.36 -2.83 9.44
C CYS A 240 6.48 -2.97 8.18
N ILE A 241 7.09 -2.87 6.98
CA ILE A 241 6.39 -3.06 5.70
C ILE A 241 5.81 -4.47 5.59
N GLY A 242 6.65 -5.49 5.85
CA GLY A 242 6.23 -6.89 5.78
C GLY A 242 5.14 -7.20 6.80
N TRP A 243 5.29 -6.74 8.04
CA TRP A 243 4.32 -6.92 9.11
C TRP A 243 2.96 -6.28 8.79
N ILE A 244 2.95 -4.99 8.44
CA ILE A 244 1.71 -4.30 8.08
C ILE A 244 1.04 -4.99 6.88
N GLY A 245 1.81 -5.37 5.87
CA GLY A 245 1.30 -6.05 4.69
C GLY A 245 0.69 -7.41 4.98
N LEU A 246 1.31 -8.21 5.86
CA LEU A 246 0.81 -9.55 6.24
C LEU A 246 -0.57 -9.48 6.93
N TYR A 247 -0.81 -8.43 7.71
CA TYR A 247 -2.08 -8.25 8.46
C TYR A 247 -3.09 -7.37 7.74
N THR A 248 -2.73 -6.76 6.62
CA THR A 248 -3.68 -5.95 5.84
C THR A 248 -4.61 -6.86 5.05
N ARG A 249 -5.92 -6.61 5.15
CA ARG A 249 -6.96 -7.28 4.38
C ARG A 249 -7.65 -6.32 3.43
N SER A 250 -8.02 -6.81 2.27
CA SER A 250 -8.89 -6.09 1.34
C SER A 250 -10.35 -6.43 1.62
N TYR A 251 -11.19 -5.41 1.68
CA TYR A 251 -12.64 -5.53 1.77
C TYR A 251 -13.33 -5.23 0.43
N VAL A 252 -12.57 -5.15 -0.65
CA VAL A 252 -13.10 -4.83 -1.99
C VAL A 252 -14.15 -5.84 -2.43
N TYR A 253 -13.93 -7.13 -2.19
CA TYR A 253 -14.90 -8.19 -2.52
C TYR A 253 -16.15 -8.12 -1.66
N GLU A 254 -16.06 -7.82 -0.38
CA GLU A 254 -17.24 -7.62 0.48
C GLU A 254 -18.05 -6.40 0.06
N MET A 255 -17.36 -5.35 -0.40
CA MET A 255 -18.00 -4.18 -0.99
C MET A 255 -18.73 -4.51 -2.29
N GLU A 256 -18.23 -5.46 -3.09
CA GLU A 256 -18.81 -5.90 -4.35
C GLU A 256 -20.01 -6.83 -4.15
N GLN A 257 -19.90 -7.78 -3.21
CA GLN A 257 -21.01 -8.68 -2.87
C GLN A 257 -22.24 -7.93 -2.32
N ALA A 258 -22.03 -6.74 -1.78
CA ALA A 258 -23.11 -5.84 -1.39
C ALA A 258 -23.78 -5.11 -2.56
N GLU A 259 -23.27 -5.25 -3.79
CA GLU A 259 -23.96 -4.77 -5.00
C GLU A 259 -24.90 -5.89 -5.50
N PRO A 260 -26.22 -5.77 -5.35
CA PRO A 260 -27.13 -6.74 -5.95
C PRO A 260 -26.93 -6.72 -7.47
N ALA A 261 -26.74 -7.91 -8.06
CA ALA A 261 -26.61 -8.15 -9.51
C ALA A 261 -27.91 -7.86 -10.30
N THR A 262 -28.74 -6.98 -9.84
CA THR A 262 -30.01 -6.62 -10.48
C THR A 262 -30.07 -5.14 -10.78
N SER A 263 -29.44 -4.75 -11.88
CA SER A 263 -30.00 -3.70 -12.71
C SER A 263 -31.29 -4.23 -13.36
N THR A 264 -32.34 -4.38 -12.57
CA THR A 264 -33.69 -4.46 -13.15
C THR A 264 -33.94 -3.10 -13.79
N LYS A 265 -33.87 -3.06 -15.11
CA LYS A 265 -34.41 -1.98 -15.92
C LYS A 265 -35.86 -1.75 -15.44
N ARG A 266 -36.01 -0.83 -14.52
CA ARG A 266 -37.30 -0.25 -14.20
C ARG A 266 -37.46 0.97 -15.07
N SER A 267 -38.51 0.94 -15.88
CA SER A 267 -39.03 1.93 -16.81
C SER A 267 -38.70 3.38 -16.43
N GLU A 268 -38.15 4.07 -17.42
CA GLU A 268 -38.01 5.52 -17.51
C GLU A 268 -39.38 6.19 -17.30
N SER A 269 -39.64 6.73 -16.13
CA SER A 269 -40.51 7.89 -15.97
C SER A 269 -40.27 8.48 -14.56
N SER A 270 -39.74 9.67 -14.50
CA SER A 270 -39.35 10.48 -13.33
C SER A 270 -38.26 9.83 -12.45
N GLY A 271 -37.14 10.54 -12.26
CA GLY A 271 -36.06 10.13 -11.36
C GLY A 271 -36.59 9.86 -9.94
N PRO A 272 -35.86 9.08 -9.12
CA PRO A 272 -36.30 8.78 -7.76
C PRO A 272 -36.44 10.08 -6.97
N ASP A 273 -37.53 10.17 -6.19
CA ASP A 273 -37.69 11.25 -5.21
C ASP A 273 -36.70 11.03 -4.06
N TYR A 274 -35.55 11.68 -4.15
CA TYR A 274 -34.49 11.55 -3.16
C TYR A 274 -34.92 12.04 -1.79
N LYS A 275 -35.82 13.05 -1.72
CA LYS A 275 -36.36 13.56 -0.45
C LYS A 275 -37.22 12.52 0.22
N ALA A 276 -38.16 11.94 -0.51
CA ALA A 276 -39.01 10.86 0.03
C ALA A 276 -38.19 9.66 0.47
N LEU A 277 -37.11 9.30 -0.29
CA LEU A 277 -36.23 8.20 0.05
C LEU A 277 -35.41 8.48 1.31
N ALA A 278 -34.92 9.72 1.49
CA ALA A 278 -34.23 10.14 2.69
C ALA A 278 -35.13 10.10 3.93
N GLU A 279 -36.38 10.58 3.81
CA GLU A 279 -37.38 10.51 4.87
C GLU A 279 -37.72 9.07 5.27
N GLN A 280 -37.90 8.18 4.31
CA GLN A 280 -38.11 6.74 4.54
C GLN A 280 -36.90 6.10 5.24
N PHE A 281 -35.70 6.47 4.84
CA PHE A 281 -34.45 5.99 5.48
C PHE A 281 -34.38 6.48 6.94
N GLU A 282 -34.66 7.73 7.21
CA GLU A 282 -34.69 8.26 8.59
C GLU A 282 -35.73 7.56 9.44
N GLN A 283 -36.93 7.34 8.90
CA GLN A 283 -37.99 6.60 9.58
C GLN A 283 -37.55 5.18 9.91
N LEU A 284 -36.96 4.44 8.91
CA LEU A 284 -36.43 3.09 9.10
C LEU A 284 -35.40 3.06 10.23
N MET A 285 -34.43 3.98 10.19
CA MET A 285 -33.38 4.08 11.20
C MET A 285 -33.94 4.39 12.61
N ASN A 286 -34.94 5.23 12.70
CA ASN A 286 -35.50 5.61 14.00
C ASN A 286 -36.42 4.51 14.57
N VAL A 287 -37.26 3.86 13.75
CA VAL A 287 -38.21 2.84 14.18
C VAL A 287 -37.51 1.51 14.48
N GLU A 288 -36.67 1.02 13.58
CA GLU A 288 -35.98 -0.27 13.74
C GLU A 288 -34.69 -0.14 14.55
N GLN A 289 -34.22 1.07 14.83
CA GLN A 289 -32.95 1.37 15.52
C GLN A 289 -31.75 0.62 14.92
N LEU A 290 -31.72 0.49 13.60
CA LEU A 290 -30.69 -0.27 12.90
C LEU A 290 -29.26 0.22 13.21
N TYR A 291 -29.11 1.50 13.58
CA TYR A 291 -27.82 2.07 13.98
C TYR A 291 -27.18 1.39 15.20
N LEU A 292 -27.95 0.62 15.99
CA LEU A 292 -27.43 -0.16 17.12
C LEU A 292 -26.79 -1.49 16.70
N LEU A 293 -26.99 -1.94 15.46
CA LEU A 293 -26.33 -3.12 14.94
C LEU A 293 -24.84 -2.85 14.77
N HIS A 294 -23.97 -3.68 15.37
CA HIS A 294 -22.52 -3.49 15.36
C HIS A 294 -21.93 -3.42 13.93
N ASP A 295 -22.21 -4.40 13.09
CA ASP A 295 -21.69 -4.46 11.72
C ASP A 295 -22.69 -3.96 10.67
N LEU A 296 -23.41 -2.86 10.99
CA LEU A 296 -24.41 -2.31 10.09
C LEU A 296 -23.77 -1.89 8.75
N ARG A 297 -24.35 -2.37 7.66
CA ARG A 297 -23.97 -2.08 6.28
C ARG A 297 -25.12 -1.41 5.53
N LEU A 298 -24.78 -0.63 4.52
CA LEU A 298 -25.76 0.09 3.68
C LEU A 298 -26.76 -0.87 3.00
N ASP A 299 -26.30 -2.08 2.61
CA ASP A 299 -27.14 -3.06 1.94
C ASP A 299 -28.33 -3.53 2.78
N VAL A 300 -28.22 -3.53 4.13
CA VAL A 300 -29.35 -3.81 5.02
C VAL A 300 -30.44 -2.75 4.84
N ALA A 301 -30.09 -1.47 4.82
CA ALA A 301 -31.06 -0.40 4.60
C ALA A 301 -31.62 -0.42 3.16
N VAL A 302 -30.77 -0.66 2.16
CA VAL A 302 -31.18 -0.79 0.74
C VAL A 302 -32.22 -1.88 0.56
N GLN A 303 -31.99 -3.05 1.17
CA GLN A 303 -32.92 -4.18 1.10
C GLN A 303 -34.26 -3.87 1.78
N ARG A 304 -34.23 -3.24 2.97
CA ARG A 304 -35.44 -2.88 3.72
C ARG A 304 -36.30 -1.82 3.01
N LEU A 305 -35.64 -0.88 2.32
CA LEU A 305 -36.31 0.19 1.56
C LEU A 305 -36.72 -0.23 0.15
N GLY A 306 -36.32 -1.42 -0.32
CA GLY A 306 -36.61 -1.89 -1.68
C GLY A 306 -36.03 -0.98 -2.78
N THR A 307 -34.92 -0.31 -2.48
CA THR A 307 -34.24 0.63 -3.38
C THR A 307 -32.91 0.05 -3.88
N ASN A 308 -32.10 0.87 -4.53
CA ASN A 308 -30.74 0.52 -4.86
C ASN A 308 -29.74 1.45 -4.14
N ARG A 309 -28.49 0.98 -4.06
CA ARG A 309 -27.41 1.66 -3.37
C ARG A 309 -27.13 3.07 -3.90
N THR A 310 -27.12 3.22 -5.24
CA THR A 310 -26.84 4.51 -5.89
C THR A 310 -27.86 5.57 -5.49
N TYR A 311 -29.13 5.20 -5.47
CA TYR A 311 -30.21 6.11 -5.10
C TYR A 311 -30.17 6.46 -3.61
N LEU A 312 -29.94 5.47 -2.74
CA LEU A 312 -29.84 5.75 -1.31
C LEU A 312 -28.64 6.65 -0.97
N LEU A 313 -27.47 6.39 -1.55
CA LEU A 313 -26.28 7.24 -1.34
C LEU A 313 -26.50 8.66 -1.89
N ALA A 314 -27.17 8.78 -3.05
CA ALA A 314 -27.52 10.10 -3.60
C ALA A 314 -28.47 10.85 -2.67
N ALA A 315 -29.52 10.18 -2.15
CA ALA A 315 -30.47 10.76 -1.20
C ALA A 315 -29.77 11.22 0.10
N LEU A 316 -28.93 10.37 0.69
CA LEU A 316 -28.16 10.74 1.90
C LEU A 316 -27.29 11.97 1.68
N LYS A 317 -26.60 12.01 0.54
CA LYS A 317 -25.68 13.10 0.23
C LYS A 317 -26.39 14.41 -0.12
N GLN A 318 -27.48 14.34 -0.91
CA GLN A 318 -28.20 15.52 -1.38
C GLN A 318 -29.12 16.11 -0.31
N GLU A 319 -29.86 15.28 0.43
CA GLU A 319 -30.87 15.71 1.37
C GLU A 319 -30.33 15.86 2.81
N LEU A 320 -29.44 14.94 3.23
CA LEU A 320 -28.88 14.97 4.59
C LEU A 320 -27.45 15.53 4.67
N GLY A 321 -26.78 15.70 3.53
CA GLY A 321 -25.41 16.21 3.47
C GLY A 321 -24.35 15.28 4.09
N MET A 322 -24.67 14.01 4.35
CA MET A 322 -23.85 13.07 5.09
C MET A 322 -23.58 11.77 4.30
N SER A 323 -22.46 11.13 4.58
CA SER A 323 -22.25 9.72 4.20
C SER A 323 -23.03 8.79 5.13
N PHE A 324 -23.20 7.52 4.72
CA PHE A 324 -23.86 6.52 5.56
C PHE A 324 -23.18 6.35 6.94
N ASN A 325 -21.85 6.25 6.95
CA ASN A 325 -21.06 6.17 8.19
C ASN A 325 -21.30 7.39 9.12
N GLU A 326 -21.27 8.59 8.57
CA GLU A 326 -21.49 9.83 9.34
C GLU A 326 -22.88 9.82 9.95
N TYR A 327 -23.92 9.54 9.18
CA TYR A 327 -25.30 9.49 9.67
C TYR A 327 -25.46 8.47 10.81
N VAL A 328 -24.99 7.24 10.62
CA VAL A 328 -25.10 6.19 11.64
C VAL A 328 -24.35 6.58 12.92
N ASN A 329 -23.14 7.11 12.79
CA ASN A 329 -22.36 7.53 13.96
C ASN A 329 -22.98 8.73 14.69
N HIS A 330 -23.62 9.67 14.00
CA HIS A 330 -24.43 10.71 14.63
C HIS A 330 -25.54 10.12 15.49
N LYS A 331 -26.30 9.15 14.96
CA LYS A 331 -27.39 8.48 15.72
C LYS A 331 -26.83 7.70 16.91
N ARG A 332 -25.72 6.98 16.75
CA ARG A 332 -25.06 6.24 17.84
C ARG A 332 -24.58 7.15 18.96
N VAL A 333 -23.95 8.29 18.65
CA VAL A 333 -23.49 9.26 19.65
C VAL A 333 -24.69 9.91 20.36
N ALA A 334 -25.74 10.27 19.63
CA ALA A 334 -26.98 10.82 20.25
C ALA A 334 -27.65 9.81 21.21
N TYR A 335 -27.65 8.51 20.81
CA TYR A 335 -28.17 7.46 21.71
C TYR A 335 -27.27 7.25 22.93
N ALA A 336 -25.95 7.23 22.75
CA ALA A 336 -24.97 7.10 23.82
C ALA A 336 -25.13 8.23 24.86
N ARG A 337 -25.38 9.47 24.42
CA ARG A 337 -25.61 10.61 25.29
C ARG A 337 -26.83 10.39 26.17
N LYS A 338 -27.95 10.00 25.56
CA LYS A 338 -29.19 9.69 26.32
C LYS A 338 -28.98 8.53 27.30
N LEU A 339 -28.22 7.51 26.90
CA LEU A 339 -27.92 6.36 27.75
C LEU A 339 -27.09 6.76 28.97
N MET A 340 -26.10 7.65 28.81
CA MET A 340 -25.29 8.18 29.92
C MET A 340 -26.06 9.09 30.83
N GLU A 341 -26.98 9.93 30.31
CA GLU A 341 -27.87 10.79 31.11
C GLU A 341 -28.82 9.94 31.96
N SER A 342 -29.36 8.85 31.41
CA SER A 342 -30.27 7.95 32.12
C SER A 342 -29.55 6.99 33.09
N ASN A 343 -28.25 6.73 32.89
CA ASN A 343 -27.45 5.78 33.68
C ASN A 343 -26.05 6.36 33.95
N PRO A 344 -25.91 7.33 34.87
CA PRO A 344 -24.64 8.04 35.11
C PRO A 344 -23.49 7.11 35.54
N ASP A 345 -23.78 5.99 36.21
CA ASP A 345 -22.80 5.04 36.73
C ASP A 345 -22.41 3.97 35.73
N MET A 346 -22.96 3.99 34.49
CA MET A 346 -22.64 2.99 33.46
C MET A 346 -21.22 3.18 32.97
N LEU A 347 -20.47 2.06 32.86
CA LEU A 347 -19.12 2.08 32.30
C LEU A 347 -19.15 2.54 30.84
N LYS A 348 -18.18 3.39 30.46
CA LYS A 348 -18.09 3.90 29.09
C LYS A 348 -17.88 2.79 28.03
N SER A 349 -17.30 1.66 28.42
CA SER A 349 -17.22 0.43 27.60
C SER A 349 -18.60 -0.10 27.25
N ASP A 350 -19.50 -0.14 28.26
CA ASP A 350 -20.86 -0.66 28.08
C ASP A 350 -21.73 0.31 27.29
N VAL A 351 -21.54 1.62 27.51
CA VAL A 351 -22.15 2.65 26.69
C VAL A 351 -21.77 2.49 25.22
N ALA A 352 -20.47 2.31 24.92
CA ALA A 352 -19.98 2.11 23.56
C ALA A 352 -20.65 0.90 22.89
N THR A 353 -20.63 -0.25 23.57
CA THR A 353 -21.23 -1.50 23.06
C THR A 353 -22.74 -1.35 22.85
N ARG A 354 -23.47 -0.86 23.84
CA ARG A 354 -24.94 -0.68 23.74
C ARG A 354 -25.36 0.37 22.71
N SER A 355 -24.45 1.28 22.36
CA SER A 355 -24.69 2.28 21.30
C SER A 355 -24.29 1.78 19.91
N GLY A 356 -23.93 0.50 19.76
CA GLY A 356 -23.65 -0.15 18.48
C GLY A 356 -22.22 0.05 17.95
N PHE A 357 -21.29 0.60 18.74
CA PHE A 357 -19.89 0.71 18.32
C PHE A 357 -19.14 -0.61 18.46
N ASN A 358 -18.32 -0.96 17.47
CA ASN A 358 -17.52 -2.20 17.46
C ASN A 358 -16.31 -2.12 18.41
N SER A 359 -15.86 -0.90 18.75
CA SER A 359 -14.73 -0.69 19.66
C SER A 359 -14.90 0.59 20.50
N GLN A 360 -14.25 0.62 21.65
CA GLN A 360 -14.15 1.83 22.45
C GLN A 360 -13.42 2.96 21.71
N SER A 361 -12.41 2.63 20.92
CA SER A 361 -11.67 3.60 20.12
C SER A 361 -12.59 4.30 19.11
N ALA A 362 -13.44 3.53 18.41
CA ALA A 362 -14.44 4.07 17.49
C ALA A 362 -15.43 5.00 18.23
N PHE A 363 -15.91 4.57 19.39
CA PHE A 363 -16.78 5.38 20.25
C PHE A 363 -16.12 6.72 20.62
N TYR A 364 -14.93 6.71 21.26
CA TYR A 364 -14.27 7.92 21.72
C TYR A 364 -13.94 8.89 20.59
N ARG A 365 -13.49 8.38 19.44
CA ARG A 365 -13.20 9.21 18.27
C ARG A 365 -14.45 9.92 17.77
N ASN A 366 -15.57 9.20 17.59
CA ASN A 366 -16.82 9.78 17.14
C ASN A 366 -17.43 10.70 18.19
N TRP A 367 -17.35 10.33 19.47
CA TRP A 367 -17.78 11.18 20.59
C TRP A 367 -17.08 12.54 20.58
N LYS A 368 -15.73 12.53 20.46
CA LYS A 368 -14.94 13.77 20.39
C LYS A 368 -15.26 14.62 19.17
N ASN A 369 -15.45 13.99 18.01
CA ASN A 369 -15.69 14.70 16.75
C ASN A 369 -17.09 15.28 16.65
N LEU A 370 -18.08 14.71 17.33
CA LEU A 370 -19.48 15.10 17.29
C LEU A 370 -19.94 15.88 18.56
N GLY A 371 -18.97 16.40 19.32
CA GLY A 371 -19.23 17.31 20.45
C GLY A 371 -19.81 16.62 21.67
N GLY A 372 -19.32 15.42 21.95
CA GLY A 372 -19.64 14.71 23.20
C GLY A 372 -18.74 15.11 24.35
#